data_3e9638e15b7934e866cab73e1d85f53d
#
_entry.id   3e9638e15b7934e866cab73e1d85f53d
#
_cell.length_a   1.000
_cell.length_b   1.000
_cell.length_c   1.000
_cell.angle_alpha   90.00
_cell.angle_beta   90.00
_cell.angle_gamma   90.00
#
_symmetry.space_group_name_H-M   'P 1'
#
loop_
_entity.id
_entity.type
_entity.pdbx_description
1 polymer ?
#
loop_
_entity_poly.entity_id
_entity_poly.type
_entity_poly.pdbx_seq_one_letter_code
_entity_poly.pdbx_strand_id
1 'polypeptide(L)'
;MRIALFGGSFDPPHWGHVLAATWAMVAGRLDQVWILPVAHHPYAKTLSPWSQRWQLCQAAFAQLPFAQLRDDELHNASGYTIDLVERLQHDHPHCEWFLIGGTDTARDLRNWHRGEELARLISVLVVPRCGYDTHASALPMISSSQVRSRLRERLGVEELLPPAVAQLICAQGWYTGPPPASPAAPTRDAQPR
;
A
#
# COMPACT_ATOMS: atom_id res chain seq x y z
N MET A 1 9.57 19.44 7.07
CA MET A 1 9.10 18.71 5.87
C MET A 1 7.79 17.99 6.17
N ARG A 2 6.85 17.98 5.22
CA ARG A 2 5.57 17.27 5.31
C ARG A 2 5.66 16.01 4.46
N ILE A 3 5.66 14.85 5.10
CA ILE A 3 5.87 13.57 4.43
C ILE A 3 4.66 12.66 4.67
N ALA A 4 4.14 12.05 3.61
CA ALA A 4 3.13 11.03 3.77
C ALA A 4 3.68 9.63 3.52
N LEU A 5 3.34 8.71 4.41
CA LEU A 5 3.62 7.29 4.31
C LEU A 5 2.51 6.63 3.50
N PHE A 6 2.87 5.96 2.42
CA PHE A 6 1.96 5.18 1.63
C PHE A 6 2.35 3.70 1.69
N GLY A 7 1.92 3.05 2.77
CA GLY A 7 2.09 1.62 2.98
C GLY A 7 1.10 0.81 2.15
N GLY A 8 1.55 -0.33 1.65
CA GLY A 8 0.67 -1.22 0.91
C GLY A 8 1.34 -2.51 0.45
N SER A 9 0.52 -3.49 0.08
CA SER A 9 1.03 -4.73 -0.50
C SER A 9 1.65 -4.50 -1.88
N PHE A 10 1.10 -3.61 -2.69
CA PHE A 10 1.52 -3.30 -4.07
C PHE A 10 1.76 -4.59 -4.89
N ASP A 11 0.76 -5.46 -4.95
CA ASP A 11 0.88 -6.81 -5.48
C ASP A 11 -0.13 -7.12 -6.63
N PRO A 12 -0.01 -6.48 -7.79
CA PRO A 12 0.91 -5.41 -8.18
C PRO A 12 0.40 -3.99 -7.83
N PRO A 13 1.25 -2.94 -7.89
CA PRO A 13 0.82 -1.56 -7.92
C PRO A 13 0.02 -1.30 -9.21
N HIS A 14 -0.95 -0.37 -9.16
CA HIS A 14 -1.87 -0.06 -10.25
C HIS A 14 -2.21 1.44 -10.27
N TRP A 15 -2.93 1.89 -11.29
CA TRP A 15 -3.29 3.31 -11.43
C TRP A 15 -3.96 3.89 -10.19
N GLY A 16 -4.79 3.12 -9.48
CA GLY A 16 -5.39 3.57 -8.22
C GLY A 16 -4.35 3.99 -7.16
N HIS A 17 -3.20 3.31 -7.08
CA HIS A 17 -2.11 3.70 -6.19
C HIS A 17 -1.40 4.98 -6.67
N VAL A 18 -1.12 5.10 -7.96
CA VAL A 18 -0.47 6.28 -8.55
C VAL A 18 -1.34 7.52 -8.34
N LEU A 19 -2.64 7.41 -8.63
CA LEU A 19 -3.61 8.47 -8.43
C LEU A 19 -3.75 8.85 -6.95
N ALA A 20 -3.76 7.87 -6.04
CA ALA A 20 -3.82 8.12 -4.59
C ALA A 20 -2.60 8.90 -4.09
N ALA A 21 -1.39 8.51 -4.52
CA ALA A 21 -0.17 9.23 -4.18
C ALA A 21 -0.18 10.68 -4.71
N THR A 22 -0.62 10.86 -5.95
CA THR A 22 -0.71 12.18 -6.58
C THR A 22 -1.76 13.07 -5.91
N TRP A 23 -2.93 12.51 -5.61
CA TRP A 23 -3.98 13.21 -4.88
C TRP A 23 -3.50 13.64 -3.50
N ALA A 24 -2.88 12.74 -2.76
CA ALA A 24 -2.38 13.03 -1.41
C ALA A 24 -1.31 14.12 -1.41
N MET A 25 -0.41 14.09 -2.40
CA MET A 25 0.62 15.12 -2.57
C MET A 25 0.00 16.52 -2.67
N VAL A 26 -1.03 16.66 -3.50
CA VAL A 26 -1.70 17.96 -3.74
C VAL A 26 -2.59 18.36 -2.57
N ALA A 27 -3.50 17.45 -2.15
CA ALA A 27 -4.47 17.73 -1.10
C ALA A 27 -3.81 17.94 0.27
N GLY A 28 -2.76 17.17 0.57
CA GLY A 28 -1.98 17.27 1.80
C GLY A 28 -0.95 18.39 1.81
N ARG A 29 -0.71 19.05 0.68
CA ARG A 29 0.38 20.03 0.50
C ARG A 29 1.71 19.46 1.02
N LEU A 30 2.03 18.26 0.55
CA LEU A 30 3.18 17.50 1.02
C LEU A 30 4.46 17.94 0.30
N ASP A 31 5.60 17.68 0.90
CA ASP A 31 6.91 17.78 0.25
C ASP A 31 7.28 16.47 -0.44
N GLN A 32 6.89 15.33 0.17
CA GLN A 32 7.21 13.99 -0.32
C GLN A 32 6.11 12.98 0.01
N VAL A 33 6.03 11.93 -0.82
CA VAL A 33 5.26 10.71 -0.54
C VAL A 33 6.24 9.53 -0.50
N TRP A 34 6.31 8.84 0.64
CA TRP A 34 7.15 7.66 0.79
C TRP A 34 6.34 6.41 0.51
N ILE A 35 6.71 5.70 -0.57
CA ILE A 35 6.07 4.45 -0.99
C ILE A 35 6.75 3.31 -0.23
N LEU A 36 6.00 2.58 0.56
CA LEU A 36 6.48 1.59 1.51
C LEU A 36 5.84 0.21 1.21
N PRO A 37 6.44 -0.60 0.30
CA PRO A 37 5.95 -1.95 0.07
C PRO A 37 6.14 -2.80 1.33
N VAL A 38 5.03 -3.28 1.91
CA VAL A 38 5.04 -4.06 3.14
C VAL A 38 5.92 -5.30 2.98
N ALA A 39 6.85 -5.52 3.91
CA ALA A 39 7.75 -6.67 3.91
C ALA A 39 7.13 -7.86 4.65
N HIS A 40 6.62 -7.60 5.85
CA HIS A 40 5.99 -8.59 6.72
C HIS A 40 4.54 -8.17 6.98
N HIS A 41 3.59 -9.03 6.59
CA HIS A 41 2.18 -8.73 6.81
C HIS A 41 1.72 -9.37 8.12
N PRO A 42 1.33 -8.59 9.15
CA PRO A 42 1.02 -9.11 10.48
C PRO A 42 -0.17 -10.09 10.49
N TYR A 43 -1.00 -10.07 9.44
CA TYR A 43 -2.18 -10.93 9.32
C TYR A 43 -1.98 -12.08 8.32
N ALA A 44 -0.78 -12.64 8.21
CA ALA A 44 -0.45 -13.84 7.40
C ALA A 44 -0.94 -13.80 5.94
N LYS A 45 -1.01 -12.62 5.33
CA LYS A 45 -1.38 -12.49 3.92
C LYS A 45 -0.27 -13.02 3.02
N THR A 46 -0.57 -13.99 2.14
CA THR A 46 0.37 -14.44 1.12
C THR A 46 0.55 -13.36 0.07
N LEU A 47 1.78 -12.91 -0.11
CA LEU A 47 2.17 -11.90 -1.09
C LEU A 47 3.22 -12.46 -2.04
N SER A 48 3.27 -11.88 -3.25
CA SER A 48 4.40 -12.12 -4.17
C SER A 48 5.72 -11.69 -3.51
N PRO A 49 6.87 -12.23 -3.96
CA PRO A 49 8.18 -11.88 -3.41
C PRO A 49 8.36 -10.36 -3.29
N TRP A 50 8.97 -9.91 -2.18
CA TRP A 50 9.17 -8.48 -1.94
C TRP A 50 9.96 -7.81 -3.07
N SER A 51 11.02 -8.48 -3.57
CA SER A 51 11.83 -8.00 -4.68
C SER A 51 11.05 -7.77 -5.98
N GLN A 52 10.07 -8.63 -6.27
CA GLN A 52 9.16 -8.47 -7.41
C GLN A 52 8.29 -7.22 -7.22
N ARG A 53 7.66 -7.07 -6.04
CA ARG A 53 6.79 -5.93 -5.72
C ARG A 53 7.57 -4.62 -5.68
N TRP A 54 8.82 -4.66 -5.23
CA TRP A 54 9.75 -3.53 -5.27
C TRP A 54 10.00 -3.03 -6.71
N GLN A 55 10.39 -3.93 -7.63
CA GLN A 55 10.60 -3.60 -9.04
C GLN A 55 9.34 -3.00 -9.68
N LEU A 56 8.18 -3.57 -9.37
CA LEU A 56 6.91 -3.05 -9.86
C LEU A 56 6.60 -1.65 -9.31
N CYS A 57 6.90 -1.39 -8.03
CA CYS A 57 6.78 -0.06 -7.46
C CYS A 57 7.75 0.94 -8.10
N GLN A 58 8.99 0.55 -8.36
CA GLN A 58 9.92 1.39 -9.12
C GLN A 58 9.32 1.80 -10.48
N ALA A 59 8.77 0.84 -11.22
CA ALA A 59 8.14 1.10 -12.51
C ALA A 59 6.87 1.96 -12.40
N ALA A 60 6.05 1.74 -11.35
CA ALA A 60 4.78 2.44 -11.18
C ALA A 60 4.95 3.92 -10.82
N PHE A 61 5.94 4.24 -9.98
CA PHE A 61 6.11 5.56 -9.41
C PHE A 61 7.27 6.36 -10.02
N ALA A 62 7.98 5.81 -11.01
CA ALA A 62 9.15 6.42 -11.64
C ALA A 62 8.92 7.85 -12.19
N GLN A 63 7.69 8.15 -12.62
CA GLN A 63 7.33 9.46 -13.20
C GLN A 63 6.88 10.50 -12.16
N LEU A 64 6.86 10.13 -10.88
CA LEU A 64 6.44 11.02 -9.80
C LEU A 64 7.67 11.53 -9.02
N PRO A 65 8.16 12.74 -9.29
CA PRO A 65 9.40 13.24 -8.69
C PRO A 65 9.32 13.43 -7.17
N PHE A 66 8.11 13.54 -6.63
CA PHE A 66 7.84 13.65 -5.20
C PHE A 66 7.71 12.29 -4.49
N ALA A 67 7.60 11.18 -5.26
CA ALA A 67 7.47 9.85 -4.68
C ALA A 67 8.85 9.23 -4.45
N GLN A 68 9.08 8.80 -3.23
CA GLN A 68 10.30 8.08 -2.85
C GLN A 68 9.96 6.65 -2.47
N LEU A 69 10.51 5.69 -3.21
CA LEU A 69 10.39 4.28 -2.85
C LEU A 69 11.37 3.98 -1.71
N ARG A 70 10.85 3.41 -0.61
CA ARG A 70 11.60 3.19 0.63
C ARG A 70 11.49 1.73 1.07
N ASP A 71 12.57 1.22 1.62
CA ASP A 71 12.72 -0.15 2.11
C ASP A 71 12.58 -0.27 3.64
N ASP A 72 12.13 0.79 4.31
CA ASP A 72 11.97 0.84 5.77
C ASP A 72 11.15 -0.31 6.35
N GLU A 73 10.22 -0.88 5.58
CA GLU A 73 9.44 -2.05 5.99
C GLU A 73 10.29 -3.33 6.13
N LEU A 74 11.45 -3.44 5.47
CA LEU A 74 12.38 -4.55 5.70
C LEU A 74 12.95 -4.55 7.14
N HIS A 75 13.01 -3.38 7.74
CA HIS A 75 13.51 -3.17 9.10
C HIS A 75 12.37 -3.09 10.14
N ASN A 76 11.12 -3.32 9.72
CA ASN A 76 9.93 -3.37 10.56
C ASN A 76 9.55 -4.82 10.83
N ALA A 77 10.27 -5.49 11.73
CA ALA A 77 10.12 -6.92 11.99
C ALA A 77 8.73 -7.30 12.54
N SER A 78 8.06 -6.39 13.26
CA SER A 78 6.70 -6.61 13.77
C SER A 78 5.63 -6.50 12.68
N GLY A 79 5.90 -5.76 11.60
CA GLY A 79 4.94 -5.40 10.56
C GLY A 79 3.86 -4.40 11.03
N TYR A 80 3.93 -3.91 12.28
CA TYR A 80 2.97 -2.92 12.78
C TYR A 80 3.36 -1.50 12.38
N THR A 81 2.38 -0.75 11.90
CA THR A 81 2.57 0.63 11.42
C THR A 81 3.09 1.57 12.51
N ILE A 82 2.69 1.36 13.76
CA ILE A 82 3.14 2.23 14.86
C ILE A 82 4.64 2.13 15.09
N ASP A 83 5.22 0.94 15.05
CA ASP A 83 6.65 0.74 15.28
C ASP A 83 7.48 1.40 14.17
N LEU A 84 6.98 1.34 12.92
CA LEU A 84 7.56 2.07 11.80
C LEU A 84 7.49 3.59 12.02
N VAL A 85 6.32 4.11 12.41
CA VAL A 85 6.11 5.56 12.62
C VAL A 85 6.99 6.09 13.75
N GLU A 86 7.05 5.39 14.89
CA GLU A 86 7.89 5.78 16.02
C GLU A 86 9.37 5.87 15.61
N ARG A 87 9.87 4.88 14.87
CA ARG A 87 11.23 4.89 14.35
C ARG A 87 11.47 6.07 13.40
N LEU A 88 10.57 6.27 12.42
CA LEU A 88 10.72 7.38 11.46
C LEU A 88 10.65 8.75 12.14
N GLN A 89 9.83 8.92 13.17
CA GLN A 89 9.79 10.17 13.94
C GLN A 89 11.08 10.38 14.74
N HIS A 90 11.66 9.32 15.28
CA HIS A 90 12.96 9.39 15.95
C HIS A 90 14.07 9.79 14.99
N ASP A 91 14.12 9.18 13.80
CA ASP A 91 15.17 9.42 12.81
C ASP A 91 15.01 10.78 12.10
N HIS A 92 13.79 11.29 12.03
CA HIS A 92 13.44 12.54 11.34
C HIS A 92 12.57 13.47 12.21
N PRO A 93 13.07 14.00 13.34
CA PRO A 93 12.28 14.71 14.36
C PRO A 93 11.68 16.03 13.88
N HIS A 94 12.13 16.57 12.75
CA HIS A 94 11.63 17.84 12.19
C HIS A 94 10.59 17.62 11.08
N CYS A 95 10.13 16.39 10.85
CA CYS A 95 9.14 16.06 9.84
C CYS A 95 7.74 15.96 10.44
N GLU A 96 6.76 16.47 9.70
CA GLU A 96 5.33 16.24 9.97
C GLU A 96 4.87 15.04 9.15
N TRP A 97 4.25 14.06 9.81
CA TRP A 97 3.96 12.77 9.21
C TRP A 97 2.48 12.57 8.95
N PHE A 98 2.17 12.03 7.79
CA PHE A 98 0.83 11.66 7.36
C PHE A 98 0.80 10.20 6.91
N LEU A 99 -0.37 9.56 7.02
CA LEU A 99 -0.63 8.24 6.47
C LEU A 99 -1.64 8.36 5.33
N ILE A 100 -1.32 7.86 4.14
CA ILE A 100 -2.27 7.78 3.04
C ILE A 100 -3.11 6.53 3.20
N GLY A 101 -4.42 6.69 3.29
CA GLY A 101 -5.35 5.58 3.42
C GLY A 101 -6.71 5.87 2.80
N GLY A 102 -7.52 4.84 2.63
CA GLY A 102 -8.91 4.99 2.26
C GLY A 102 -9.82 5.25 3.47
N THR A 103 -11.12 5.39 3.23
CA THR A 103 -12.14 5.56 4.28
C THR A 103 -12.13 4.42 5.27
N ASP A 104 -11.88 3.19 4.81
CA ASP A 104 -11.69 2.00 5.62
C ASP A 104 -10.51 2.16 6.60
N THR A 105 -9.34 2.59 6.10
CA THR A 105 -8.16 2.86 6.93
C THR A 105 -8.47 3.89 8.04
N ALA A 106 -9.14 4.98 7.68
CA ALA A 106 -9.47 6.03 8.66
C ALA A 106 -10.43 5.56 9.75
N ARG A 107 -11.40 4.69 9.40
CA ARG A 107 -12.34 4.10 10.36
C ARG A 107 -11.68 3.08 11.28
N ASP A 108 -10.79 2.25 10.72
CA ASP A 108 -10.23 1.10 11.41
C ASP A 108 -8.91 1.39 12.11
N LEU A 109 -8.31 2.57 11.91
CA LEU A 109 -6.99 2.94 12.46
C LEU A 109 -6.89 2.67 13.98
N ARG A 110 -7.95 3.02 14.71
CA ARG A 110 -7.98 2.83 16.17
C ARG A 110 -8.02 1.37 16.60
N ASN A 111 -8.46 0.47 15.71
CA ASN A 111 -8.49 -0.98 15.93
C ASN A 111 -7.15 -1.66 15.59
N TRP A 112 -6.20 -0.92 15.02
CA TRP A 112 -4.89 -1.44 14.73
C TRP A 112 -4.08 -1.63 16.02
N HIS A 113 -2.97 -2.36 15.93
CA HIS A 113 -2.07 -2.53 17.06
C HIS A 113 -1.62 -1.17 17.60
N ARG A 114 -1.84 -0.87 18.87
CA ARG A 114 -1.64 0.44 19.50
C ARG A 114 -2.28 1.61 18.73
N GLY A 115 -3.45 1.38 18.13
CA GLY A 115 -4.09 2.31 17.20
C GLY A 115 -4.45 3.68 17.79
N GLU A 116 -4.79 3.75 19.08
CA GLU A 116 -5.03 5.01 19.79
C GLU A 116 -3.74 5.86 19.92
N GLU A 117 -2.60 5.21 20.12
CA GLU A 117 -1.30 5.88 20.14
C GLU A 117 -0.90 6.33 18.73
N LEU A 118 -1.05 5.44 17.75
CA LEU A 118 -0.80 5.76 16.35
C LEU A 118 -1.62 6.98 15.87
N ALA A 119 -2.90 7.06 16.25
CA ALA A 119 -3.76 8.18 15.88
C ALA A 119 -3.34 9.54 16.49
N ARG A 120 -2.51 9.52 17.55
CA ARG A 120 -1.89 10.74 18.11
C ARG A 120 -0.60 11.12 17.41
N LEU A 121 0.09 10.15 16.82
CA LEU A 121 1.39 10.35 16.17
C LEU A 121 1.28 10.78 14.71
N ILE A 122 0.20 10.38 14.01
CA ILE A 122 0.09 10.58 12.57
C ILE A 122 -1.34 10.94 12.15
N SER A 123 -1.46 11.85 11.19
CA SER A 123 -2.75 12.21 10.60
C SER A 123 -3.02 11.40 9.34
N VAL A 124 -4.27 10.94 9.16
CA VAL A 124 -4.65 10.18 7.94
C VAL A 124 -5.13 11.13 6.85
N LEU A 125 -4.50 11.06 5.68
CA LEU A 125 -5.01 11.65 4.44
C LEU A 125 -5.95 10.64 3.78
N VAL A 126 -7.24 10.90 3.89
CA VAL A 126 -8.29 9.99 3.40
C VAL A 126 -8.50 10.20 1.92
N VAL A 127 -8.01 9.24 1.12
CA VAL A 127 -8.18 9.26 -0.34
C VAL A 127 -9.64 8.90 -0.68
N PRO A 128 -10.38 9.79 -1.36
CA PRO A 128 -11.76 9.51 -1.74
C PRO A 128 -11.82 8.41 -2.80
N ARG A 129 -12.64 7.37 -2.57
CA ARG A 129 -12.83 6.25 -3.49
C ARG A 129 -14.28 6.17 -3.94
N CYS A 130 -14.50 5.96 -5.23
CA CYS A 130 -15.83 5.73 -5.79
C CYS A 130 -16.48 4.53 -5.08
N GLY A 131 -17.76 4.69 -4.67
CA GLY A 131 -18.50 3.66 -3.94
C GLY A 131 -18.41 3.72 -2.41
N TYR A 132 -17.49 4.52 -1.86
CA TYR A 132 -17.38 4.77 -0.41
C TYR A 132 -17.72 6.20 -0.02
N ASP A 133 -17.52 7.16 -0.92
CA ASP A 133 -17.78 8.58 -0.71
C ASP A 133 -18.79 9.10 -1.74
N THR A 134 -19.68 9.99 -1.29
CA THR A 134 -20.71 10.63 -2.13
C THR A 134 -20.17 11.78 -2.97
N HIS A 135 -18.87 12.06 -2.92
CA HIS A 135 -18.24 13.16 -3.64
C HIS A 135 -17.95 12.83 -5.10
N ALA A 136 -18.29 13.76 -6.00
CA ALA A 136 -18.10 13.63 -7.45
C ALA A 136 -16.61 13.47 -7.90
N SER A 137 -15.65 13.67 -7.01
CA SER A 137 -14.22 13.61 -7.28
C SER A 137 -13.53 12.33 -6.76
N ALA A 138 -14.28 11.25 -6.57
CA ALA A 138 -13.73 10.00 -6.07
C ALA A 138 -12.82 9.31 -7.11
N LEU A 139 -11.70 8.75 -6.64
CA LEU A 139 -10.80 7.98 -7.49
C LEU A 139 -11.44 6.66 -7.93
N PRO A 140 -11.11 6.17 -9.15
CA PRO A 140 -11.64 4.93 -9.67
C PRO A 140 -11.27 3.74 -8.77
N MET A 141 -12.21 2.78 -8.66
CA MET A 141 -11.98 1.54 -7.93
C MET A 141 -11.16 0.57 -8.78
N ILE A 142 -9.87 0.51 -8.51
CA ILE A 142 -8.96 -0.48 -9.07
C ILE A 142 -8.36 -1.26 -7.91
N SER A 143 -8.25 -2.59 -8.05
CA SER A 143 -7.63 -3.44 -7.03
C SER A 143 -6.58 -4.39 -7.61
N SER A 144 -5.54 -4.67 -6.83
CA SER A 144 -4.52 -5.68 -7.22
C SER A 144 -5.13 -7.06 -7.44
N SER A 145 -6.19 -7.41 -6.72
CA SER A 145 -6.91 -8.69 -6.91
C SER A 145 -7.58 -8.77 -8.28
N GLN A 146 -8.22 -7.69 -8.72
CA GLN A 146 -8.79 -7.58 -10.06
C GLN A 146 -7.70 -7.71 -11.15
N VAL A 147 -6.57 -7.04 -10.97
CA VAL A 147 -5.43 -7.14 -11.90
C VAL A 147 -4.93 -8.59 -11.99
N ARG A 148 -4.67 -9.23 -10.84
CA ARG A 148 -4.20 -10.62 -10.82
C ARG A 148 -5.19 -11.61 -11.40
N SER A 149 -6.52 -11.40 -11.22
CA SER A 149 -7.55 -12.24 -11.87
C SER A 149 -7.46 -12.15 -13.37
N ARG A 150 -7.47 -10.92 -13.91
CA ARG A 150 -7.41 -10.68 -15.37
C ARG A 150 -6.14 -11.26 -15.99
N LEU A 151 -4.99 -11.11 -15.33
CA LEU A 151 -3.72 -11.70 -15.81
C LEU A 151 -3.77 -13.22 -15.90
N ARG A 152 -4.34 -13.91 -14.90
CA ARG A 152 -4.54 -15.37 -14.93
C ARG A 152 -5.51 -15.81 -16.03
N GLU A 153 -6.53 -15.02 -16.27
CA GLU A 153 -7.53 -15.25 -17.32
C GLU A 153 -7.05 -14.79 -18.71
N ARG A 154 -5.81 -14.28 -18.81
CA ARG A 154 -5.21 -13.71 -20.03
C ARG A 154 -6.02 -12.57 -20.64
N LEU A 155 -6.71 -11.81 -19.81
CA LEU A 155 -7.44 -10.60 -20.19
C LEU A 155 -6.52 -9.38 -20.13
N GLY A 156 -6.82 -8.36 -20.94
CA GLY A 156 -6.09 -7.09 -20.94
C GLY A 156 -6.12 -6.37 -19.59
N VAL A 157 -5.04 -5.70 -19.24
CA VAL A 157 -4.87 -4.94 -17.98
C VAL A 157 -4.35 -3.52 -18.21
N GLU A 158 -4.32 -3.07 -19.46
CA GLU A 158 -3.70 -1.83 -19.88
C GLU A 158 -4.37 -0.61 -19.25
N GLU A 159 -5.68 -0.67 -19.06
CA GLU A 159 -6.45 0.39 -18.39
C GLU A 159 -6.30 0.40 -16.86
N LEU A 160 -5.77 -0.68 -16.29
CA LEU A 160 -5.63 -0.85 -14.83
C LEU A 160 -4.20 -0.53 -14.35
N LEU A 161 -3.20 -0.70 -15.22
CA LEU A 161 -1.78 -0.62 -14.88
C LEU A 161 -1.06 0.52 -15.59
N PRO A 162 -0.10 1.17 -14.94
CA PRO A 162 0.89 1.96 -15.66
C PRO A 162 1.60 1.12 -16.73
N PRO A 163 1.87 1.65 -17.95
CA PRO A 163 2.46 0.88 -19.05
C PRO A 163 3.76 0.16 -18.67
N ALA A 164 4.64 0.81 -17.92
CA ALA A 164 5.89 0.21 -17.46
C ALA A 164 5.66 -1.01 -16.53
N VAL A 165 4.61 -0.98 -15.71
CA VAL A 165 4.22 -2.11 -14.85
C VAL A 165 3.70 -3.27 -15.69
N ALA A 166 2.81 -2.99 -16.66
CA ALA A 166 2.27 -4.00 -17.55
C ALA A 166 3.38 -4.68 -18.38
N GLN A 167 4.30 -3.88 -18.94
CA GLN A 167 5.46 -4.37 -19.69
C GLN A 167 6.36 -5.28 -18.84
N LEU A 168 6.66 -4.86 -17.60
CA LEU A 168 7.50 -5.64 -16.70
C LEU A 168 6.83 -6.97 -16.31
N ILE A 169 5.53 -6.97 -15.99
CA ILE A 169 4.76 -8.18 -15.70
C ILE A 169 4.79 -9.14 -16.89
N CYS A 170 4.56 -8.64 -18.09
CA CYS A 170 4.59 -9.45 -19.31
C CYS A 170 5.98 -10.05 -19.56
N ALA A 171 7.04 -9.24 -19.48
CA ALA A 171 8.42 -9.67 -19.72
C ALA A 171 8.89 -10.75 -18.74
N GLN A 172 8.43 -10.69 -17.50
CA GLN A 172 8.81 -11.63 -16.43
C GLN A 172 7.83 -12.80 -16.27
N GLY A 173 6.68 -12.79 -16.96
CA GLY A 173 5.64 -13.81 -16.81
C GLY A 173 4.98 -13.83 -15.42
N TRP A 174 4.97 -12.72 -14.69
CA TRP A 174 4.44 -12.68 -13.34
C TRP A 174 2.91 -12.71 -13.31
N TYR A 175 2.35 -13.28 -12.24
CA TYR A 175 0.90 -13.42 -11.99
C TYR A 175 0.11 -14.28 -13.00
N THR A 176 0.79 -15.04 -13.86
CA THR A 176 0.14 -15.91 -14.87
C THR A 176 -0.18 -17.32 -14.35
N GLY A 177 0.40 -17.71 -13.21
CA GLY A 177 0.19 -19.01 -12.58
C GLY A 177 -1.04 -19.04 -11.67
N PRO A 178 -1.39 -20.25 -11.13
CA PRO A 178 -2.46 -20.38 -10.16
C PRO A 178 -2.18 -19.51 -8.92
N PRO A 179 -3.24 -19.08 -8.18
CA PRO A 179 -3.03 -18.32 -6.97
C PRO A 179 -2.19 -19.15 -5.97
N PRO A 180 -1.32 -18.48 -5.18
CA PRO A 180 -0.65 -19.18 -4.09
C PRO A 180 -1.68 -19.80 -3.17
N ALA A 181 -1.42 -21.01 -2.67
CA ALA A 181 -2.31 -21.68 -1.73
C ALA A 181 -2.58 -20.74 -0.54
N SER A 182 -3.87 -20.54 -0.21
CA SER A 182 -4.24 -19.79 0.99
C SER A 182 -3.58 -20.46 2.19
N PRO A 183 -2.95 -19.71 3.11
CA PRO A 183 -2.52 -20.31 4.36
C PRO A 183 -3.74 -20.95 5.03
N ALA A 184 -3.59 -22.18 5.50
CA ALA A 184 -4.65 -22.88 6.23
C ALA A 184 -5.15 -21.96 7.34
N ALA A 185 -6.48 -21.83 7.45
CA ALA A 185 -7.07 -21.06 8.54
C ALA A 185 -6.49 -21.57 9.87
N PRO A 186 -6.10 -20.70 10.81
CA PRO A 186 -5.61 -21.13 12.10
C PRO A 186 -6.72 -22.00 12.74
N THR A 187 -6.36 -23.23 13.07
CA THR A 187 -7.23 -24.14 13.82
C THR A 187 -7.67 -23.41 15.12
N ARG A 188 -8.97 -23.32 15.30
CA ARG A 188 -9.60 -22.74 16.50
C ARG A 188 -9.43 -23.68 17.73
N ASP A 189 -8.18 -23.99 18.07
CA ASP A 189 -7.90 -24.76 19.29
C ASP A 189 -6.64 -24.20 19.93
N ALA A 190 -6.83 -23.31 20.86
CA ALA A 190 -6.07 -23.06 22.08
C ALA A 190 -6.46 -21.72 22.70
N GLN A 191 -7.63 -21.64 23.32
CA GLN A 191 -7.78 -20.74 24.48
C GLN A 191 -7.33 -21.52 25.73
N PRO A 192 -6.25 -21.13 26.38
CA PRO A 192 -6.04 -21.53 27.78
C PRO A 192 -7.03 -20.77 28.65
N ARG A 193 -7.66 -21.50 29.57
CA ARG A 193 -8.54 -21.01 30.65
C ARG A 193 -7.80 -20.09 31.60
#